data_2ddacd67956cafa300efe4a4d267e7d4
#
_entry.id   2ddacd67956cafa300efe4a4d267e7d4
#
_cell.length_a   1.000
_cell.length_b   1.000
_cell.length_c   1.000
_cell.angle_alpha   90.00
_cell.angle_beta   90.00
_cell.angle_gamma   90.00
#
_symmetry.space_group_name_H-M   'P 1'
#
loop_
_entity.id
_entity.type
_entity.pdbx_description
1 polymer ?
#
loop_
_entity_poly.entity_id
_entity_poly.type
_entity_poly.pdbx_seq_one_letter_code
_entity_poly.pdbx_strand_id
1 'polypeptide(L)'
;SFEFWLYDDMGAVVGSTTINIVKNATTLDALAASITAIHANVTATVTGGKLQITAAGNYRFAFGNDTSGVLAGLGMNSFFSGSDASGMDVNSLLGSTKEFIAGARIDPATGAFADGDNANAIALANLQYQDVTVKHWSYTRGSTPTSQNASATLENHLQSLVGSIGIESQSAQRARE
;
A
#
# COMPACT_ATOMS: atom_id res chain seq x y z
N SER A 1 -6.49 9.51 -6.80
CA SER A 1 -5.99 10.67 -6.04
C SER A 1 -5.41 10.22 -4.71
N PHE A 2 -4.63 11.10 -4.12
CA PHE A 2 -4.23 11.02 -2.73
C PHE A 2 -4.20 12.42 -2.12
N GLU A 3 -4.18 12.52 -0.79
CA GLU A 3 -4.08 13.76 -0.07
C GLU A 3 -2.66 13.95 0.45
N PHE A 4 -2.19 15.18 0.42
CA PHE A 4 -0.96 15.64 1.04
C PHE A 4 -1.30 16.66 2.13
N TRP A 5 -0.78 16.44 3.33
CA TRP A 5 -0.98 17.28 4.51
C TRP A 5 0.36 17.80 5.03
N LEU A 6 0.45 19.10 5.30
CA LEU A 6 1.63 19.72 5.90
C LEU A 6 1.28 20.25 7.28
N TYR A 7 2.14 19.96 8.23
CA TYR A 7 1.98 20.34 9.64
C TYR A 7 3.15 21.23 10.08
N ASP A 8 2.87 22.15 10.98
CA ASP A 8 3.89 22.93 11.70
C ASP A 8 4.52 22.12 12.84
N ASP A 9 5.38 22.77 13.64
CA ASP A 9 6.05 22.18 14.78
C ASP A 9 5.12 21.83 15.94
N MET A 10 3.92 22.43 16.00
CA MET A 10 2.88 22.13 16.96
C MET A 10 1.90 21.04 16.49
N GLY A 11 2.07 20.54 15.27
CA GLY A 11 1.18 19.54 14.68
C GLY A 11 -0.11 20.11 14.07
N ALA A 12 -0.21 21.44 13.96
CA ALA A 12 -1.35 22.06 13.28
C ALA A 12 -1.20 21.96 11.76
N VAL A 13 -2.31 21.72 11.07
CA VAL A 13 -2.34 21.70 9.59
C VAL A 13 -2.15 23.13 9.07
N VAL A 14 -1.08 23.34 8.31
CA VAL A 14 -0.77 24.63 7.69
C VAL A 14 -0.93 24.63 6.16
N GLY A 15 -1.11 23.48 5.58
CA GLY A 15 -1.39 23.33 4.16
C GLY A 15 -1.85 21.92 3.82
N SER A 16 -2.73 21.81 2.83
CA SER A 16 -3.17 20.54 2.30
C SER A 16 -3.57 20.66 0.84
N THR A 17 -3.51 19.55 0.12
CA THR A 17 -4.03 19.46 -1.24
C THR A 17 -4.42 18.03 -1.58
N THR A 18 -5.45 17.89 -2.43
CA THR A 18 -5.77 16.63 -3.09
C THR A 18 -5.06 16.59 -4.43
N ILE A 19 -4.17 15.63 -4.60
CA ILE A 19 -3.42 15.43 -5.84
C ILE A 19 -4.14 14.39 -6.69
N ASN A 20 -4.63 14.82 -7.84
CA ASN A 20 -5.31 13.96 -8.79
C ASN A 20 -4.30 13.29 -9.73
N ILE A 21 -4.37 11.97 -9.81
CA ILE A 21 -3.52 11.16 -10.69
C ILE A 21 -4.33 10.74 -11.92
N VAL A 22 -3.87 11.16 -13.08
CA VAL A 22 -4.45 10.78 -14.37
C VAL A 22 -3.49 9.79 -15.03
N LYS A 23 -3.99 8.57 -15.26
CA LYS A 23 -3.21 7.51 -15.90
C LYS A 23 -2.66 7.98 -17.24
N ASN A 24 -1.38 7.73 -17.49
CA ASN A 24 -0.64 8.11 -18.70
C ASN A 24 -0.49 9.64 -18.95
N ALA A 25 -0.88 10.49 -18.00
CA ALA A 25 -0.76 11.93 -18.13
C ALA A 25 0.00 12.59 -16.97
N THR A 26 -0.22 12.14 -15.74
CA THR A 26 0.49 12.70 -14.58
C THR A 26 1.95 12.21 -14.57
N THR A 27 2.88 13.16 -14.62
CA THR A 27 4.32 12.89 -14.50
C THR A 27 4.82 13.12 -13.07
N LEU A 28 6.02 12.59 -12.74
CA LEU A 28 6.65 12.86 -11.44
C LEU A 28 6.95 14.34 -11.24
N ASP A 29 7.34 15.07 -12.31
CA ASP A 29 7.60 16.50 -12.25
C ASP A 29 6.34 17.31 -11.96
N ALA A 30 5.20 16.94 -12.58
CA ALA A 30 3.91 17.56 -12.30
C ALA A 30 3.48 17.29 -10.86
N LEU A 31 3.73 16.09 -10.34
CA LEU A 31 3.49 15.72 -8.96
C LEU A 31 4.35 16.54 -8.00
N ALA A 32 5.65 16.65 -8.27
CA ALA A 32 6.59 17.44 -7.49
C ALA A 32 6.18 18.94 -7.46
N ALA A 33 5.79 19.50 -8.61
CA ALA A 33 5.29 20.86 -8.70
C ALA A 33 4.02 21.08 -7.86
N SER A 34 3.08 20.14 -7.92
CA SER A 34 1.83 20.21 -7.12
C SER A 34 2.10 20.20 -5.62
N ILE A 35 3.04 19.39 -5.15
CA ILE A 35 3.43 19.33 -3.74
C ILE A 35 4.14 20.61 -3.32
N THR A 36 5.09 21.10 -4.13
CA THR A 36 5.86 22.33 -3.83
C THR A 36 4.96 23.56 -3.77
N ALA A 37 3.90 23.61 -4.56
CA ALA A 37 2.97 24.72 -4.60
C ALA A 37 2.09 24.88 -3.32
N ILE A 38 2.11 23.89 -2.43
CA ILE A 38 1.24 23.90 -1.23
C ILE A 38 1.72 24.95 -0.22
N HIS A 39 3.03 25.00 0.01
CA HIS A 39 3.60 25.89 1.04
C HIS A 39 5.09 26.12 0.81
N ALA A 40 5.60 27.31 1.20
CA ALA A 40 7.01 27.68 1.04
C ALA A 40 8.00 26.76 1.80
N ASN A 41 7.53 26.09 2.85
CA ASN A 41 8.34 25.18 3.68
C ASN A 41 8.29 23.72 3.23
N VAL A 42 7.69 23.41 2.09
CA VAL A 42 7.77 22.09 1.47
C VAL A 42 8.33 22.21 0.06
N THR A 43 9.25 21.33 -0.27
CA THR A 43 9.84 21.26 -1.62
C THR A 43 9.84 19.82 -2.08
N ALA A 44 9.36 19.59 -3.27
CA ALA A 44 9.43 18.30 -3.94
C ALA A 44 10.23 18.42 -5.23
N THR A 45 11.14 17.48 -5.46
CA THR A 45 12.01 17.44 -6.65
C THR A 45 12.06 16.02 -7.20
N VAL A 46 12.39 15.91 -8.49
CA VAL A 46 12.64 14.60 -9.12
C VAL A 46 14.14 14.50 -9.41
N THR A 47 14.80 13.54 -8.77
CA THR A 47 16.23 13.29 -8.94
C THR A 47 16.46 11.81 -9.26
N GLY A 48 17.10 11.53 -10.39
CA GLY A 48 17.36 10.15 -10.82
C GLY A 48 16.11 9.33 -11.02
N GLY A 49 15.00 9.95 -11.46
CA GLY A 49 13.71 9.28 -11.62
C GLY A 49 12.95 8.98 -10.32
N LYS A 50 13.40 9.52 -9.19
CA LYS A 50 12.77 9.35 -7.88
C LYS A 50 12.24 10.69 -7.37
N LEU A 51 11.03 10.66 -6.81
CA LEU A 51 10.44 11.80 -6.12
C LEU A 51 11.09 11.95 -4.74
N GLN A 52 11.59 13.12 -4.45
CA GLN A 52 12.15 13.51 -3.14
C GLN A 52 11.31 14.65 -2.59
N ILE A 53 10.83 14.51 -1.35
CA ILE A 53 10.03 15.54 -0.67
C ILE A 53 10.76 15.91 0.61
N THR A 54 10.92 17.21 0.82
CA THR A 54 11.61 17.76 1.98
C THR A 54 10.75 18.86 2.60
N ALA A 55 10.52 18.78 3.90
CA ALA A 55 9.95 19.87 4.67
C ALA A 55 11.07 20.62 5.39
N ALA A 56 11.03 21.95 5.35
CA ALA A 56 12.03 22.81 5.99
C ALA A 56 11.75 22.99 7.48
N GLY A 57 12.80 23.19 8.26
CA GLY A 57 12.68 23.42 9.70
C GLY A 57 12.04 22.24 10.44
N ASN A 58 11.06 22.53 11.30
CA ASN A 58 10.33 21.53 12.08
C ASN A 58 9.00 21.12 11.42
N TYR A 59 8.75 21.52 10.17
CA TYR A 59 7.57 21.12 9.43
C TYR A 59 7.60 19.62 9.15
N ARG A 60 6.42 19.01 9.14
CA ARG A 60 6.21 17.58 8.88
C ARG A 60 5.12 17.42 7.83
N PHE A 61 5.15 16.34 7.10
CA PHE A 61 4.09 16.04 6.14
C PHE A 61 3.59 14.60 6.28
N ALA A 62 2.38 14.39 5.83
CA ALA A 62 1.79 13.06 5.76
C ALA A 62 0.93 12.91 4.51
N PHE A 63 0.64 11.66 4.18
CA PHE A 63 -0.21 11.27 3.07
C PHE A 63 -1.50 10.64 3.59
N GLY A 64 -2.60 10.91 2.91
CA GLY A 64 -3.90 10.32 3.22
C GLY A 64 -4.65 9.90 1.96
N ASN A 65 -5.70 9.09 2.14
CA ASN A 65 -6.71 8.74 1.13
C ASN A 65 -6.16 8.36 -0.25
N ASP A 66 -5.09 7.54 -0.31
CA ASP A 66 -4.58 7.10 -1.61
C ASP A 66 -5.52 6.09 -2.27
N THR A 67 -6.37 6.58 -3.16
CA THR A 67 -7.25 5.78 -4.01
C THR A 67 -6.61 5.42 -5.35
N SER A 68 -5.43 5.99 -5.64
CA SER A 68 -4.70 5.77 -6.90
C SER A 68 -3.68 4.64 -6.83
N GLY A 69 -3.24 4.28 -5.62
CA GLY A 69 -2.14 3.35 -5.40
C GLY A 69 -0.76 3.89 -5.80
N VAL A 70 -0.66 5.19 -6.12
CA VAL A 70 0.59 5.78 -6.61
C VAL A 70 1.64 5.86 -5.52
N LEU A 71 1.25 6.09 -4.26
CA LEU A 71 2.20 6.13 -3.14
C LEU A 71 2.88 4.78 -2.96
N ALA A 72 2.12 3.69 -3.00
CA ALA A 72 2.66 2.33 -2.97
C ALA A 72 3.55 2.04 -4.19
N GLY A 73 3.12 2.48 -5.39
CA GLY A 73 3.91 2.33 -6.62
C GLY A 73 5.23 3.10 -6.60
N LEU A 74 5.31 4.20 -5.88
CA LEU A 74 6.54 4.98 -5.66
C LEU A 74 7.37 4.48 -4.46
N GLY A 75 6.90 3.44 -3.76
CA GLY A 75 7.53 2.94 -2.55
C GLY A 75 7.40 3.87 -1.34
N MET A 76 6.50 4.85 -1.42
CA MET A 76 6.20 5.75 -0.32
C MET A 76 5.05 5.22 0.52
N ASN A 77 5.14 5.38 1.84
CA ASN A 77 4.11 4.95 2.79
C ASN A 77 3.71 3.46 2.62
N SER A 78 4.65 2.62 2.18
CA SER A 78 4.42 1.20 1.94
C SER A 78 5.00 0.36 3.09
N PHE A 79 4.20 -0.60 3.58
CA PHE A 79 4.64 -1.57 4.59
C PHE A 79 5.52 -2.66 3.96
N PHE A 80 5.18 -3.07 2.74
CA PHE A 80 5.92 -4.08 1.98
C PHE A 80 6.74 -3.45 0.86
N SER A 81 7.86 -4.09 0.54
CA SER A 81 8.69 -3.85 -0.63
C SER A 81 8.65 -5.07 -1.55
N GLY A 82 9.16 -4.93 -2.78
CA GLY A 82 9.18 -5.99 -3.79
C GLY A 82 8.18 -5.73 -4.92
N SER A 83 8.42 -6.38 -6.06
CA SER A 83 7.60 -6.26 -7.28
C SER A 83 6.77 -7.51 -7.59
N ASP A 84 7.01 -8.58 -6.88
CA ASP A 84 6.33 -9.88 -7.04
C ASP A 84 6.30 -10.66 -5.72
N ALA A 85 5.58 -11.78 -5.70
CA ALA A 85 5.40 -12.60 -4.51
C ALA A 85 6.71 -13.23 -4.02
N SER A 86 7.68 -13.47 -4.89
CA SER A 86 8.95 -14.09 -4.52
C SER A 86 9.93 -13.09 -3.92
N GLY A 87 9.82 -11.81 -4.33
CA GLY A 87 10.64 -10.70 -3.82
C GLY A 87 9.93 -9.84 -2.77
N MET A 88 8.73 -10.22 -2.32
CA MET A 88 8.00 -9.47 -1.32
C MET A 88 8.65 -9.61 0.06
N ASP A 89 8.98 -8.47 0.65
CA ASP A 89 9.59 -8.38 1.97
C ASP A 89 9.02 -7.18 2.75
N VAL A 90 9.24 -7.14 4.04
CA VAL A 90 8.93 -5.95 4.84
C VAL A 90 9.91 -4.83 4.46
N ASN A 91 9.39 -3.61 4.31
CA ASN A 91 10.23 -2.46 4.02
C ASN A 91 11.38 -2.37 5.06
N SER A 92 12.61 -2.36 4.58
CA SER A 92 13.81 -2.40 5.42
C SER A 92 13.89 -1.26 6.45
N LEU A 93 13.32 -0.09 6.12
CA LEU A 93 13.20 1.02 7.07
C LEU A 93 12.33 0.66 8.27
N LEU A 94 11.21 -0.04 8.05
CA LEU A 94 10.32 -0.51 9.11
C LEU A 94 10.93 -1.66 9.92
N GLY A 95 11.74 -2.49 9.27
CA GLY A 95 12.48 -3.56 9.93
C GLY A 95 13.54 -3.03 10.91
N SER A 96 14.22 -1.95 10.55
CA SER A 96 15.25 -1.32 11.36
C SER A 96 14.70 -0.32 12.39
N THR A 97 13.62 0.38 12.07
CA THR A 97 13.05 1.46 12.88
C THR A 97 11.54 1.30 12.96
N LYS A 98 11.06 0.58 13.97
CA LYS A 98 9.64 0.27 14.14
C LYS A 98 8.77 1.49 14.43
N GLU A 99 9.37 2.57 14.92
CA GLU A 99 8.72 3.86 15.17
C GLU A 99 8.18 4.51 13.89
N PHE A 100 8.62 4.07 12.72
CA PHE A 100 8.08 4.52 11.43
C PHE A 100 6.76 3.82 11.05
N ILE A 101 6.32 2.83 11.81
CA ILE A 101 4.99 2.23 11.60
C ILE A 101 3.95 3.20 12.15
N ALA A 102 3.17 3.80 11.23
CA ALA A 102 2.12 4.72 11.62
C ALA A 102 1.05 4.00 12.44
N GLY A 103 0.93 4.33 13.73
CA GLY A 103 -0.10 3.80 14.62
C GLY A 103 -1.42 4.52 14.49
N ALA A 104 -1.39 5.85 14.31
CA ALA A 104 -2.55 6.72 14.20
C ALA A 104 -3.10 6.78 12.76
N ARG A 105 -4.39 7.16 12.65
CA ARG A 105 -5.02 7.57 11.40
C ARG A 105 -5.15 9.09 11.34
N ILE A 106 -4.96 9.62 10.15
CA ILE A 106 -5.28 11.01 9.85
C ILE A 106 -6.77 11.09 9.52
N ASP A 107 -7.49 12.05 10.14
CA ASP A 107 -8.85 12.37 9.75
C ASP A 107 -8.85 12.94 8.32
N PRO A 108 -9.51 12.29 7.36
CA PRO A 108 -9.48 12.72 5.97
C PRO A 108 -10.17 14.07 5.73
N ALA A 109 -11.03 14.53 6.63
CA ALA A 109 -11.72 15.80 6.48
C ALA A 109 -10.88 17.00 6.96
N THR A 110 -10.08 16.80 7.99
CA THR A 110 -9.37 17.88 8.70
C THR A 110 -7.86 17.76 8.65
N GLY A 111 -7.33 16.57 8.32
CA GLY A 111 -5.92 16.25 8.44
C GLY A 111 -5.45 16.04 9.88
N ALA A 112 -6.34 16.19 10.86
CA ALA A 112 -5.99 16.06 12.26
C ALA A 112 -5.64 14.61 12.61
N PHE A 113 -4.76 14.45 13.57
CA PHE A 113 -4.48 13.18 14.24
C PHE A 113 -4.49 13.40 15.75
N ALA A 114 -4.89 12.38 16.49
CA ALA A 114 -4.90 12.45 17.96
C ALA A 114 -3.69 11.72 18.53
N ASP A 115 -3.06 12.32 19.52
CA ASP A 115 -2.01 11.67 20.30
C ASP A 115 -2.56 10.42 20.98
N GLY A 116 -1.87 9.28 20.80
CA GLY A 116 -2.32 8.00 21.33
C GLY A 116 -3.38 7.28 20.49
N ASP A 117 -3.78 7.82 19.33
CA ASP A 117 -4.62 7.09 18.38
C ASP A 117 -3.89 5.84 17.88
N ASN A 118 -4.55 4.69 17.95
CA ASN A 118 -4.03 3.40 17.51
C ASN A 118 -4.88 2.75 16.42
N ALA A 119 -5.77 3.51 15.80
CA ALA A 119 -6.74 2.99 14.82
C ALA A 119 -6.05 2.32 13.63
N ASN A 120 -4.92 2.85 13.16
CA ASN A 120 -4.16 2.25 12.06
C ASN A 120 -3.43 0.97 12.49
N ALA A 121 -2.87 0.94 13.70
CA ALA A 121 -2.24 -0.27 14.24
C ALA A 121 -3.26 -1.41 14.39
N ILE A 122 -4.47 -1.11 14.87
CA ILE A 122 -5.58 -2.07 14.97
C ILE A 122 -6.00 -2.53 13.57
N ALA A 123 -6.10 -1.62 12.59
CA ALA A 123 -6.44 -1.97 11.22
C ALA A 123 -5.40 -2.91 10.59
N LEU A 124 -4.11 -2.65 10.81
CA LEU A 124 -3.03 -3.51 10.35
C LEU A 124 -3.09 -4.90 11.01
N ALA A 125 -3.31 -4.96 12.33
CA ALA A 125 -3.45 -6.23 13.05
C ALA A 125 -4.65 -7.05 12.55
N ASN A 126 -5.74 -6.39 12.16
CA ASN A 126 -6.94 -7.04 11.68
C ASN A 126 -6.84 -7.55 10.23
N LEU A 127 -5.80 -7.18 9.46
CA LEU A 127 -5.62 -7.68 8.09
C LEU A 127 -5.55 -9.21 8.01
N GLN A 128 -5.00 -9.86 9.03
CA GLN A 128 -4.91 -11.33 9.10
C GLN A 128 -6.28 -12.02 9.12
N TYR A 129 -7.32 -11.33 9.58
CA TYR A 129 -8.70 -11.85 9.67
C TYR A 129 -9.58 -11.39 8.52
N GLN A 130 -9.06 -10.57 7.61
CA GLN A 130 -9.86 -10.07 6.50
C GLN A 130 -9.97 -11.09 5.38
N ASP A 131 -11.19 -11.26 4.89
CA ASP A 131 -11.43 -12.06 3.69
C ASP A 131 -10.93 -11.31 2.45
N VAL A 132 -10.17 -12.02 1.64
CA VAL A 132 -9.77 -11.59 0.30
C VAL A 132 -10.44 -12.47 -0.74
N THR A 133 -10.87 -11.85 -1.82
CA THR A 133 -11.48 -12.59 -2.93
C THR A 133 -10.43 -12.92 -3.96
N VAL A 134 -10.16 -14.20 -4.13
CA VAL A 134 -9.23 -14.74 -5.13
C VAL A 134 -10.01 -15.37 -6.25
N LYS A 135 -9.62 -15.11 -7.49
CA LYS A 135 -10.21 -15.73 -8.67
C LYS A 135 -9.47 -17.03 -8.97
N HIS A 136 -10.16 -18.17 -8.82
CA HIS A 136 -9.67 -19.49 -9.21
C HIS A 136 -10.05 -19.78 -10.66
N TRP A 137 -9.08 -20.20 -11.45
CA TRP A 137 -9.30 -20.63 -12.82
C TRP A 137 -9.23 -22.15 -12.91
N SER A 138 -10.24 -22.74 -13.52
CA SER A 138 -10.25 -24.17 -13.86
C SER A 138 -10.05 -24.33 -15.35
N TYR A 139 -9.10 -25.18 -15.71
CA TYR A 139 -8.81 -25.51 -17.09
C TYR A 139 -9.00 -27.01 -17.33
N THR A 140 -9.89 -27.35 -18.26
CA THR A 140 -10.05 -28.71 -18.75
C THR A 140 -9.66 -28.74 -20.22
N ARG A 141 -8.81 -29.70 -20.60
CA ARG A 141 -8.34 -29.83 -22.00
C ARG A 141 -9.51 -29.91 -22.97
N GLY A 142 -9.53 -29.02 -23.96
CA GLY A 142 -10.62 -28.94 -24.96
C GLY A 142 -11.85 -28.12 -24.55
N SER A 143 -11.82 -27.49 -23.38
CA SER A 143 -12.88 -26.58 -22.90
C SER A 143 -12.37 -25.16 -22.74
N THR A 144 -13.28 -24.19 -22.76
CA THR A 144 -12.93 -22.82 -22.38
C THR A 144 -12.62 -22.74 -20.87
N PRO A 145 -11.59 -22.01 -20.44
CA PRO A 145 -11.30 -21.80 -19.04
C PRO A 145 -12.51 -21.19 -18.32
N THR A 146 -12.84 -21.72 -17.15
CA THR A 146 -13.87 -21.16 -16.27
C THR A 146 -13.23 -20.57 -15.03
N SER A 147 -13.81 -19.52 -14.48
CA SER A 147 -13.33 -18.92 -13.25
C SER A 147 -14.43 -18.83 -12.21
N GLN A 148 -14.05 -19.03 -10.95
CA GLN A 148 -14.90 -18.84 -9.77
C GLN A 148 -14.19 -17.95 -8.77
N ASN A 149 -14.94 -17.11 -8.09
CA ASN A 149 -14.42 -16.32 -6.98
C ASN A 149 -14.55 -17.13 -5.68
N ALA A 150 -13.48 -17.20 -4.91
CA ALA A 150 -13.48 -17.73 -3.56
C ALA A 150 -13.07 -16.61 -2.60
N SER A 151 -13.86 -16.41 -1.54
CA SER A 151 -13.59 -15.44 -0.49
C SER A 151 -13.24 -16.16 0.79
N ALA A 152 -12.07 -15.89 1.32
CA ALA A 152 -11.55 -16.46 2.55
C ALA A 152 -10.37 -15.62 3.04
N THR A 153 -9.90 -15.86 4.26
CA THR A 153 -8.65 -15.25 4.74
C THR A 153 -7.45 -15.76 3.92
N LEU A 154 -6.36 -14.99 3.89
CA LEU A 154 -5.13 -15.42 3.19
C LEU A 154 -4.61 -16.75 3.70
N GLU A 155 -4.69 -17.01 5.01
CA GLU A 155 -4.31 -18.30 5.60
C GLU A 155 -5.15 -19.45 5.06
N ASN A 156 -6.48 -19.30 5.03
CA ASN A 156 -7.38 -20.32 4.49
C ASN A 156 -7.14 -20.57 2.99
N HIS A 157 -6.83 -19.52 2.21
CA HIS A 157 -6.44 -19.71 0.82
C HIS A 157 -5.15 -20.50 0.67
N LEU A 158 -4.13 -20.22 1.50
CA LEU A 158 -2.88 -20.96 1.52
C LEU A 158 -3.09 -22.44 1.90
N GLN A 159 -3.86 -22.70 2.95
CA GLN A 159 -4.19 -24.06 3.38
C GLN A 159 -4.93 -24.84 2.29
N SER A 160 -5.90 -24.20 1.62
CA SER A 160 -6.61 -24.78 0.50
C SER A 160 -5.69 -25.13 -0.68
N LEU A 161 -4.73 -24.24 -0.99
CA LEU A 161 -3.75 -24.46 -2.05
C LEU A 161 -2.84 -25.64 -1.71
N VAL A 162 -2.30 -25.70 -0.49
CA VAL A 162 -1.46 -26.82 -0.04
C VAL A 162 -2.25 -28.15 -0.08
N GLY A 163 -3.50 -28.14 0.35
CA GLY A 163 -4.39 -29.31 0.29
C GLY A 163 -4.62 -29.80 -1.14
N SER A 164 -4.87 -28.90 -2.09
CA SER A 164 -5.09 -29.25 -3.50
C SER A 164 -3.84 -29.86 -4.14
N ILE A 165 -2.66 -29.28 -3.89
CA ILE A 165 -1.37 -29.81 -4.36
C ILE A 165 -1.13 -31.20 -3.78
N GLY A 166 -1.44 -31.43 -2.50
CA GLY A 166 -1.33 -32.73 -1.86
C GLY A 166 -2.20 -33.81 -2.53
N ILE A 167 -3.46 -33.48 -2.83
CA ILE A 167 -4.39 -34.39 -3.51
C ILE A 167 -3.90 -34.69 -4.94
N GLU A 168 -3.46 -33.67 -5.70
CA GLU A 168 -2.97 -33.85 -7.06
C GLU A 168 -1.69 -34.71 -7.08
N SER A 169 -0.77 -34.46 -6.14
CA SER A 169 0.45 -35.27 -5.99
C SER A 169 0.13 -36.73 -5.71
N GLN A 170 -0.80 -37.00 -4.79
CA GLN A 170 -1.25 -38.37 -4.48
C GLN A 170 -1.91 -39.05 -5.68
N SER A 171 -2.76 -38.31 -6.43
CA SER A 171 -3.39 -38.81 -7.65
C SER A 171 -2.37 -39.15 -8.72
N ALA A 172 -1.35 -38.32 -8.90
CA ALA A 172 -0.27 -38.57 -9.85
C ALA A 172 0.60 -39.78 -9.47
N GLN A 173 0.82 -40.04 -8.18
CA GLN A 173 1.52 -41.23 -7.70
C GLN A 173 0.70 -42.52 -8.00
N ARG A 174 -0.60 -42.50 -7.69
CA ARG A 174 -1.48 -43.65 -7.95
C ARG A 174 -1.64 -43.97 -9.46
N ALA A 175 -1.54 -42.97 -10.33
CA ALA A 175 -1.63 -43.19 -11.76
C ALA A 175 -0.34 -43.80 -12.37
N ARG A 176 0.75 -43.91 -11.58
CA ARG A 176 2.02 -44.54 -12.01
C ARG A 176 2.15 -46.00 -11.58
N GLU A 177 1.30 -46.44 -10.66
CA GLU A 177 1.18 -47.83 -10.22
C GLU A 177 0.22 -48.64 -11.11
#